data_f1293328d36aef26783112aa718c0101
#
_entry.id   f1293328d36aef26783112aa718c0101
#
_cell.length_a   1.000
_cell.length_b   1.000
_cell.length_c   1.000
_cell.angle_alpha   90.00
_cell.angle_beta   90.00
_cell.angle_gamma   90.00
#
_symmetry.space_group_name_H-M   'P 1'
#
loop_
_entity.id
_entity.type
_entity.pdbx_description
1 polymer ?
#
loop_
_entity_poly.entity_id
_entity_poly.type
_entity_poly.pdbx_seq_one_letter_code
_entity_poly.pdbx_strand_id
1 'polypeptide(L)'
;MANTDIIIHDKKDNVGVVVIEKIIPNHDCNCWIIENDSSVQIQSKNEIPLGHKIAMIDFKEGDTIIKYGHDIGKVVKSIKKGEHVHVHNVKTKKW
;
A
#
# COMPACT_ATOMS: atom_id res chain seq x y z
N MET A 1 -20.86 -8.44 4.34
CA MET A 1 -19.42 -8.24 4.56
C MET A 1 -18.83 -7.45 3.39
N ALA A 2 -18.11 -6.38 3.68
CA ALA A 2 -17.51 -5.59 2.61
C ALA A 2 -16.42 -6.40 1.90
N ASN A 3 -16.31 -6.23 0.59
CA ASN A 3 -15.25 -6.88 -0.18
C ASN A 3 -13.89 -6.25 0.17
N THR A 4 -12.87 -7.08 0.27
CA THR A 4 -11.50 -6.62 0.53
C THR A 4 -10.88 -6.11 -0.78
N ASP A 5 -10.42 -4.88 -0.77
CA ASP A 5 -9.76 -4.26 -1.91
C ASP A 5 -8.23 -4.35 -1.79
N ILE A 6 -7.74 -4.31 -0.56
CA ILE A 6 -6.31 -4.24 -0.24
C ILE A 6 -6.01 -5.21 0.90
N ILE A 7 -4.88 -5.90 0.79
CA ILE A 7 -4.38 -6.79 1.85
C ILE A 7 -3.09 -6.21 2.42
N ILE A 8 -3.03 -6.18 3.76
CA ILE A 8 -1.84 -5.83 4.53
C ILE A 8 -1.45 -7.07 5.32
N HIS A 9 -0.24 -7.59 5.14
CA HIS A 9 0.14 -8.87 5.74
C HIS A 9 0.51 -8.74 7.20
N ASP A 10 1.31 -7.75 7.55
CA ASP A 10 1.84 -7.53 8.91
C ASP A 10 1.39 -6.14 9.36
N LYS A 11 1.03 -6.00 10.65
CA LYS A 11 0.62 -4.70 11.19
C LYS A 11 1.70 -3.61 11.10
N LYS A 12 2.96 -4.01 10.92
CA LYS A 12 4.09 -3.09 10.74
C LYS A 12 4.25 -2.63 9.29
N ASP A 13 3.53 -3.24 8.36
CA ASP A 13 3.61 -2.88 6.95
C ASP A 13 3.06 -1.47 6.75
N ASN A 14 3.76 -0.67 5.98
CA ASN A 14 3.33 0.69 5.64
C ASN A 14 2.82 0.82 4.21
N VAL A 15 2.70 -0.30 3.51
CA VAL A 15 2.03 -0.42 2.21
C VAL A 15 1.08 -1.60 2.23
N GLY A 16 0.02 -1.50 1.43
CA GLY A 16 -0.89 -2.61 1.18
C GLY A 16 -0.78 -3.05 -0.28
N VAL A 17 -1.28 -4.25 -0.57
CA VAL A 17 -1.30 -4.82 -1.92
C VAL A 17 -2.73 -4.82 -2.44
N VAL A 18 -2.93 -4.31 -3.64
CA VAL A 18 -4.24 -4.30 -4.30
C VAL A 18 -4.57 -5.70 -4.79
N VAL A 19 -5.72 -6.21 -4.37
CA VAL A 19 -6.18 -7.59 -4.68
C VAL A 19 -7.44 -7.62 -5.55
N ILE A 20 -7.93 -6.47 -5.98
CA ILE A 20 -9.00 -6.36 -6.98
C ILE A 20 -8.37 -5.95 -8.31
N GLU A 21 -9.14 -6.05 -9.38
CA GLU A 21 -8.62 -5.79 -10.74
C GLU A 21 -7.96 -4.40 -10.84
N LYS A 22 -8.58 -3.40 -10.24
CA LYS A 22 -8.08 -2.02 -10.27
C LYS A 22 -8.76 -1.18 -9.19
N ILE A 23 -7.99 -0.30 -8.56
CA ILE A 23 -8.54 0.74 -7.69
C ILE A 23 -8.60 2.03 -8.50
N ILE A 24 -9.73 2.73 -8.43
CA ILE A 24 -9.90 4.05 -9.07
C ILE A 24 -9.59 5.15 -8.05
N PRO A 25 -9.25 6.38 -8.51
CA PRO A 25 -9.01 7.50 -7.58
C PRO A 25 -10.24 7.85 -6.75
N ASN A 26 -10.01 8.32 -5.54
CA ASN A 26 -11.05 8.81 -4.61
C ASN A 26 -12.03 7.73 -4.19
N HIS A 27 -11.59 6.49 -4.16
CA HIS A 27 -12.37 5.35 -3.69
C HIS A 27 -12.02 5.03 -2.24
N ASP A 28 -13.03 4.77 -1.41
CA ASP A 28 -12.84 4.30 -0.03
C ASP A 28 -12.56 2.81 -0.06
N CYS A 29 -11.30 2.45 0.09
CA CYS A 29 -10.83 1.07 -0.02
C CYS A 29 -10.93 0.36 1.32
N ASN A 30 -11.40 -0.89 1.31
CA ASN A 30 -11.41 -1.75 2.47
C ASN A 30 -10.11 -2.53 2.54
N CYS A 31 -9.35 -2.34 3.61
CA CYS A 31 -8.06 -2.98 3.81
C CYS A 31 -8.16 -4.01 4.93
N TRP A 32 -7.68 -5.22 4.67
CA TRP A 32 -7.65 -6.29 5.66
C TRP A 32 -6.21 -6.53 6.09
N ILE A 33 -5.98 -6.43 7.41
CA ILE A 33 -4.68 -6.73 8.01
C ILE A 33 -4.74 -8.19 8.47
N ILE A 34 -4.03 -9.06 7.76
CA ILE A 34 -4.11 -10.51 7.96
C ILE A 34 -3.62 -10.91 9.35
N GLU A 35 -2.50 -10.35 9.79
CA GLU A 35 -1.83 -10.74 11.05
C GLU A 35 -2.78 -10.72 12.25
N ASN A 36 -3.61 -9.69 12.38
CA ASN A 36 -4.50 -9.53 13.55
C ASN A 36 -5.97 -9.55 13.18
N ASP A 37 -6.30 -9.93 11.96
CA ASP A 37 -7.69 -10.02 11.46
C ASP A 37 -8.48 -8.73 11.72
N SER A 38 -7.86 -7.60 11.45
CA SER A 38 -8.53 -6.30 11.57
C SER A 38 -8.70 -5.64 10.21
N SER A 39 -9.58 -4.64 10.16
CA SER A 39 -9.87 -3.91 8.93
C SER A 39 -9.69 -2.42 9.16
N VAL A 40 -9.15 -1.75 8.15
CA VAL A 40 -9.06 -0.29 8.12
C VAL A 40 -9.50 0.20 6.76
N GLN A 41 -9.84 1.48 6.65
CA GLN A 41 -10.19 2.08 5.37
C GLN A 41 -9.20 3.15 4.99
N ILE A 42 -8.96 3.28 3.69
CA ILE A 42 -8.10 4.31 3.13
C ILE A 42 -8.71 4.83 1.85
N GLN A 43 -8.66 6.14 1.64
CA GLN A 43 -9.09 6.73 0.38
C GLN A 43 -7.92 6.73 -0.60
N SER A 44 -8.14 6.12 -1.77
CA SER A 44 -7.14 6.11 -2.84
C SER A 44 -7.02 7.49 -3.48
N LYS A 45 -5.83 7.81 -3.97
CA LYS A 45 -5.57 9.07 -4.69
C LYS A 45 -5.24 8.85 -6.15
N ASN A 46 -4.91 7.63 -6.52
CA ASN A 46 -4.52 7.27 -7.88
C ASN A 46 -5.26 6.02 -8.33
N GLU A 47 -5.22 5.77 -9.64
CA GLU A 47 -5.59 4.48 -10.18
C GLU A 47 -4.45 3.50 -9.88
N ILE A 48 -4.76 2.35 -9.27
CA ILE A 48 -3.76 1.37 -8.85
C ILE A 48 -4.17 -0.01 -9.36
N PRO A 49 -3.36 -0.62 -10.26
CA PRO A 49 -3.67 -1.94 -10.80
C PRO A 49 -3.50 -3.07 -9.79
N LEU A 50 -4.13 -4.20 -10.08
CA LEU A 50 -3.97 -5.45 -9.31
C LEU A 50 -2.49 -5.77 -9.10
N GLY A 51 -2.13 -6.13 -7.90
CA GLY A 51 -0.77 -6.52 -7.53
C GLY A 51 0.17 -5.37 -7.21
N HIS A 52 -0.21 -4.15 -7.55
CA HIS A 52 0.56 -2.97 -7.17
C HIS A 52 0.26 -2.59 -5.73
N LYS A 53 1.04 -1.67 -5.17
CA LYS A 53 0.95 -1.29 -3.76
C LYS A 53 0.37 0.09 -3.59
N ILE A 54 -0.26 0.30 -2.45
CA ILE A 54 -0.81 1.59 -2.03
C ILE A 54 -0.13 2.02 -0.73
N ALA A 55 0.17 3.31 -0.60
CA ALA A 55 0.77 3.86 0.62
C ALA A 55 -0.27 3.92 1.73
N MET A 56 0.03 3.33 2.87
CA MET A 56 -0.83 3.37 4.05
C MET A 56 -0.52 4.55 4.96
N ILE A 57 0.61 5.21 4.72
CA ILE A 57 1.07 6.42 5.43
C ILE A 57 1.69 7.39 4.43
N ASP A 58 1.98 8.61 4.86
CA ASP A 58 2.77 9.55 4.08
C ASP A 58 4.25 9.15 4.17
N PHE A 59 4.94 9.18 3.04
CA PHE A 59 6.37 8.89 2.96
C PHE A 59 7.15 10.11 2.49
N LYS A 60 8.34 10.27 3.05
CA LYS A 60 9.35 11.23 2.57
C LYS A 60 10.39 10.47 1.75
N GLU A 61 11.08 11.19 0.88
CA GLU A 61 12.24 10.65 0.18
C GLU A 61 13.24 10.09 1.19
N GLY A 62 13.71 8.87 0.96
CA GLY A 62 14.61 8.16 1.86
C GLY A 62 13.95 7.23 2.86
N ASP A 63 12.63 7.32 3.03
CA ASP A 63 11.90 6.43 3.94
C ASP A 63 11.96 4.98 3.45
N THR A 64 11.80 4.06 4.39
CA THR A 64 11.83 2.61 4.12
C THR A 64 10.43 2.09 3.89
N ILE A 65 10.25 1.27 2.86
CA ILE A 65 9.00 0.53 2.62
C ILE A 65 9.09 -0.79 3.38
N ILE A 66 8.08 -1.05 4.21
CA ILE A 66 7.98 -2.28 5.00
C ILE A 66 6.84 -3.13 4.47
N LYS A 67 7.14 -4.37 4.11
CA LYS A 67 6.17 -5.37 3.67
C LYS A 67 6.56 -6.72 4.26
N TYR A 68 5.58 -7.46 4.77
CA TYR A 68 5.80 -8.69 5.54
C TYR A 68 6.76 -8.47 6.72
N GLY A 69 6.75 -7.26 7.29
CA GLY A 69 7.65 -6.90 8.37
C GLY A 69 9.09 -6.67 7.93
N HIS A 70 9.38 -6.66 6.63
CA HIS A 70 10.73 -6.53 6.09
C HIS A 70 10.91 -5.26 5.27
N ASP A 71 12.13 -4.73 5.27
CA ASP A 71 12.55 -3.63 4.41
C ASP A 71 12.67 -4.15 2.97
N ILE A 72 11.81 -3.66 2.09
CA ILE A 72 11.82 -4.06 0.67
C ILE A 72 12.27 -2.96 -0.27
N GLY A 73 12.53 -1.76 0.21
CA GLY A 73 12.97 -0.68 -0.65
C GLY A 73 13.00 0.68 0.03
N LYS A 74 13.46 1.67 -0.73
CA LYS A 74 13.53 3.06 -0.30
C LYS A 74 12.70 3.95 -1.19
N VAL A 75 12.02 4.90 -0.58
CA VAL A 75 11.25 5.92 -1.29
C VAL A 75 12.22 6.90 -1.95
N VAL A 76 12.06 7.11 -3.25
CA VAL A 76 12.89 8.05 -4.03
C VAL A 76 12.15 9.33 -4.40
N LYS A 77 10.83 9.37 -4.19
CA LYS A 77 9.99 10.56 -4.35
C LYS A 77 8.94 10.54 -3.26
N SER A 78 8.62 11.69 -2.68
CA SER A 78 7.58 11.78 -1.64
C SER A 78 6.28 11.13 -2.11
N ILE A 79 5.63 10.39 -1.20
CA ILE A 79 4.38 9.68 -1.47
C ILE A 79 3.39 10.07 -0.40
N LYS A 80 2.16 10.39 -0.80
CA LYS A 80 1.08 10.65 0.14
C LYS A 80 0.28 9.39 0.42
N LYS A 81 -0.27 9.28 1.62
CA LYS A 81 -1.19 8.20 2.00
C LYS A 81 -2.28 8.07 0.92
N GLY A 82 -2.49 6.85 0.44
CA GLY A 82 -3.49 6.58 -0.60
C GLY A 82 -2.93 6.63 -2.03
N GLU A 83 -1.68 7.01 -2.21
CA GLU A 83 -1.05 7.07 -3.52
C GLU A 83 -0.45 5.72 -3.92
N HIS A 84 -0.29 5.56 -5.23
CA HIS A 84 0.31 4.38 -5.86
C HIS A 84 1.80 4.28 -5.51
N VAL A 85 2.21 3.13 -5.01
CA VAL A 85 3.61 2.81 -4.69
C VAL A 85 4.09 1.73 -5.64
N HIS A 86 5.10 2.06 -6.45
CA HIS A 86 5.67 1.10 -7.39
C HIS A 86 7.08 1.56 -7.78
N VAL A 87 7.65 0.98 -8.82
CA VAL A 87 9.04 1.26 -9.23
C VAL A 87 9.29 2.72 -9.62
N HIS A 88 8.24 3.49 -9.94
CA HIS A 88 8.38 4.90 -10.32
C HIS A 88 8.75 5.80 -9.12
N ASN A 89 8.45 5.39 -7.88
CA ASN A 89 8.71 6.19 -6.69
C ASN A 89 9.45 5.44 -5.58
N VAL A 90 9.84 4.19 -5.84
CA VAL A 90 10.58 3.37 -4.89
C VAL A 90 11.72 2.65 -5.60
N LYS A 91 12.90 2.69 -4.98
CA LYS A 91 14.03 1.86 -5.38
C LYS A 91 13.96 0.57 -4.58
N THR A 92 13.72 -0.53 -5.27
CA THR A 92 13.47 -1.80 -4.61
C THR A 92 14.75 -2.54 -4.22
N LYS A 93 14.68 -3.26 -3.11
CA LYS A 93 15.67 -4.25 -2.70
C LYS A 93 15.16 -5.65 -3.02
N LYS A 94 13.90 -5.90 -2.67
CA LYS A 94 13.16 -7.12 -3.01
C LYS A 94 11.72 -6.71 -3.32
N TRP A 95 11.24 -7.10 -4.44
CA TRP A 95 9.88 -6.71 -4.85
C TRP A 95 8.96 -7.92 -5.16
#